data_d175879039bdfbef30d2d17af6c89b80
#
_entry.id   d175879039bdfbef30d2d17af6c89b80
#
_cell.length_a   1.000
_cell.length_b   1.000
_cell.length_c   1.000
_cell.angle_alpha   90.00
_cell.angle_beta   90.00
_cell.angle_gamma   90.00
#
_symmetry.space_group_name_H-M   'P 1'
#
loop_
_entity.id
_entity.type
_entity.pdbx_description
1 polymer ?
#
loop_
_entity_poly.entity_id
_entity_poly.type
_entity_poly.pdbx_seq_one_letter_code
_entity_poly.pdbx_strand_id
1 'polypeptide(L)'
;RELCLQVSESFHSYGRDAGIIVTPIYGGQEYGRQIRSLKRGTHVVVATPGRALDHINRGTLKLDAVKAVVLDEADEMLDLGFADELDAIFEALPEGVQTALFSATLPPRIAKIADEHLKNPVRIAIAKEETPEGEAPRVPQIAYIVGRNYRTAALGRILDLEDPELAIIFARTRNEVDELTEALRVRGYSVEALHGGLDQPTRDRVMRNARSGKIDAIVATDVAARGIDLENLTHVINFGIPASYETYVHRIGRTGRAGRTGTAITILEPREHRHIRALERATRSKIEIRTVPSATDVQAKRLEVTRGAIAEILAQGGLERYNVIVEALCEEHDPIEVAAAAVRLALESEGTNDDDMEIPAFGDRRDRRERSERPERPRRERGEPEEGMTRLFIGAGRMSGVRPGDIVGAIANEANVSSRQIGAIDISDRFTLAEVDSAVAQQVIDALQGVRFKGRPITVKLDQGAPREERSDRGRSDRF
;
A
#
# COMPACT_ATOMS: atom_id res chain seq x y z
N ARG A 1 10.14 -6.81 -17.10
CA ARG A 1 10.53 -8.16 -17.57
C ARG A 1 9.30 -8.95 -17.96
N GLU A 2 8.32 -9.04 -17.11
CA GLU A 2 7.07 -9.74 -17.32
C GLU A 2 6.33 -9.21 -18.56
N LEU A 3 6.21 -7.87 -18.68
CA LEU A 3 5.65 -7.22 -19.88
C LEU A 3 6.42 -7.59 -21.15
N CYS A 4 7.75 -7.60 -21.09
CA CYS A 4 8.59 -7.99 -22.22
C CYS A 4 8.27 -9.43 -22.69
N LEU A 5 8.07 -10.36 -21.77
CA LEU A 5 7.67 -11.73 -22.10
C LEU A 5 6.26 -11.81 -22.68
N GLN A 6 5.29 -11.13 -22.09
CA GLN A 6 3.89 -11.09 -22.55
C GLN A 6 3.79 -10.53 -23.97
N VAL A 7 4.43 -9.37 -24.20
CA VAL A 7 4.48 -8.76 -25.54
C VAL A 7 5.16 -9.68 -26.55
N SER A 8 6.25 -10.34 -26.14
CA SER A 8 6.93 -11.32 -27.02
C SER A 8 6.05 -12.51 -27.37
N GLU A 9 5.26 -13.00 -26.41
CA GLU A 9 4.32 -14.11 -26.57
C GLU A 9 3.19 -13.73 -27.53
N SER A 10 2.64 -12.50 -27.39
CA SER A 10 1.63 -11.96 -28.29
C SER A 10 2.17 -11.83 -29.71
N PHE A 11 3.36 -11.24 -29.90
CA PHE A 11 3.98 -11.17 -31.23
C PHE A 11 4.24 -12.54 -31.83
N HIS A 12 4.69 -13.50 -31.02
CA HIS A 12 4.89 -14.88 -31.49
C HIS A 12 3.58 -15.53 -31.91
N SER A 13 2.51 -15.33 -31.15
CA SER A 13 1.18 -15.86 -31.46
C SER A 13 0.63 -15.29 -32.77
N TYR A 14 0.64 -13.94 -32.91
CA TYR A 14 0.11 -13.28 -34.09
C TYR A 14 1.01 -13.44 -35.32
N GLY A 15 2.32 -13.52 -35.14
CA GLY A 15 3.29 -13.63 -36.23
C GLY A 15 3.62 -15.03 -36.68
N ARG A 16 3.04 -16.08 -36.06
CA ARG A 16 3.38 -17.48 -36.31
C ARG A 16 3.24 -17.86 -37.77
N ASP A 17 2.09 -17.59 -38.36
CA ASP A 17 1.77 -17.99 -39.73
C ASP A 17 2.56 -17.16 -40.77
N ALA A 18 3.03 -15.98 -40.39
CA ALA A 18 3.91 -15.14 -41.20
C ALA A 18 5.41 -15.48 -41.02
N GLY A 19 5.76 -16.46 -40.22
CA GLY A 19 7.15 -16.84 -39.95
C GLY A 19 7.94 -15.79 -39.18
N ILE A 20 7.29 -14.91 -38.39
CA ILE A 20 7.95 -13.86 -37.62
C ILE A 20 8.73 -14.47 -36.46
N ILE A 21 10.03 -14.16 -36.40
CA ILE A 21 10.93 -14.56 -35.33
C ILE A 21 11.00 -13.41 -34.30
N VAL A 22 10.59 -13.69 -33.07
CA VAL A 22 10.60 -12.76 -31.95
C VAL A 22 11.67 -13.13 -30.94
N THR A 23 12.47 -12.19 -30.50
CA THR A 23 13.51 -12.39 -29.49
C THR A 23 13.27 -11.49 -28.28
N PRO A 24 12.91 -12.05 -27.11
CA PRO A 24 12.86 -11.29 -25.87
C PRO A 24 14.24 -11.06 -25.29
N ILE A 25 14.52 -9.81 -24.87
CA ILE A 25 15.80 -9.38 -24.27
C ILE A 25 15.51 -8.67 -22.95
N TYR A 26 15.86 -9.30 -21.82
CA TYR A 26 15.59 -8.74 -20.49
C TYR A 26 16.64 -9.16 -19.47
N GLY A 27 16.72 -8.40 -18.38
CA GLY A 27 17.67 -8.65 -17.29
C GLY A 27 17.31 -9.89 -16.45
N GLY A 28 18.32 -10.54 -15.86
CA GLY A 28 18.15 -11.76 -15.04
C GLY A 28 18.20 -13.07 -15.82
N GLN A 29 18.34 -12.99 -17.15
CA GLN A 29 18.58 -14.15 -18.01
C GLN A 29 20.06 -14.17 -18.49
N GLU A 30 20.58 -15.36 -18.77
CA GLU A 30 21.94 -15.53 -19.31
C GLU A 30 22.12 -14.85 -20.67
N TYR A 31 23.19 -14.08 -20.82
CA TYR A 31 23.54 -13.40 -22.08
C TYR A 31 23.72 -14.38 -23.24
N GLY A 32 24.34 -15.52 -22.99
CA GLY A 32 24.62 -16.50 -24.02
C GLY A 32 23.38 -16.98 -24.78
N ARG A 33 22.25 -17.12 -24.08
CA ARG A 33 20.97 -17.50 -24.68
C ARG A 33 20.43 -16.40 -25.60
N GLN A 34 20.44 -15.15 -25.12
CA GLN A 34 19.97 -14.00 -25.89
C GLN A 34 20.87 -13.74 -27.11
N ILE A 35 22.19 -13.81 -26.97
CA ILE A 35 23.15 -13.65 -28.06
C ILE A 35 22.95 -14.72 -29.14
N ARG A 36 22.72 -15.98 -28.75
CA ARG A 36 22.46 -17.05 -29.74
C ARG A 36 21.16 -16.79 -30.52
N SER A 37 20.13 -16.31 -29.86
CA SER A 37 18.86 -15.95 -30.51
C SER A 37 19.04 -14.80 -31.49
N LEU A 38 19.72 -13.73 -31.10
CA LEU A 38 20.03 -12.59 -31.97
C LEU A 38 20.85 -12.98 -33.20
N LYS A 39 21.87 -13.85 -33.01
CA LYS A 39 22.72 -14.33 -34.12
C LYS A 39 21.99 -15.21 -35.14
N ARG A 40 20.90 -15.89 -34.74
CA ARG A 40 20.07 -16.67 -35.67
C ARG A 40 19.24 -15.80 -36.61
N GLY A 41 19.14 -14.50 -36.32
CA GLY A 41 18.28 -13.57 -36.99
C GLY A 41 16.95 -13.41 -36.25
N THR A 42 16.46 -12.20 -36.20
CA THR A 42 15.22 -11.86 -35.54
C THR A 42 14.50 -10.75 -36.31
N HIS A 43 13.16 -10.81 -36.37
CA HIS A 43 12.36 -9.78 -37.01
C HIS A 43 11.86 -8.76 -36.00
N VAL A 44 11.56 -9.20 -34.76
CA VAL A 44 11.10 -8.35 -33.68
C VAL A 44 11.95 -8.63 -32.43
N VAL A 45 12.50 -7.56 -31.85
CA VAL A 45 13.16 -7.60 -30.56
C VAL A 45 12.22 -6.91 -29.54
N VAL A 46 11.82 -7.61 -28.51
CA VAL A 46 11.11 -7.05 -27.36
C VAL A 46 12.08 -6.97 -26.20
N ALA A 47 12.37 -5.76 -25.71
CA ALA A 47 13.47 -5.57 -24.78
C ALA A 47 13.08 -4.71 -23.56
N THR A 48 13.76 -4.96 -22.43
CA THR A 48 13.84 -3.97 -21.35
C THR A 48 14.98 -3.00 -21.62
N PRO A 49 14.83 -1.65 -21.35
CA PRO A 49 15.80 -0.64 -21.79
C PRO A 49 17.25 -0.94 -21.43
N GLY A 50 17.57 -1.17 -20.15
CA GLY A 50 18.94 -1.43 -19.72
C GLY A 50 19.57 -2.66 -20.37
N ARG A 51 18.81 -3.75 -20.64
CA ARG A 51 19.37 -4.93 -21.33
C ARG A 51 19.53 -4.69 -22.83
N ALA A 52 18.63 -3.89 -23.45
CA ALA A 52 18.79 -3.47 -24.84
C ALA A 52 20.09 -2.68 -25.03
N LEU A 53 20.32 -1.69 -24.18
CA LEU A 53 21.52 -0.85 -24.19
C LEU A 53 22.79 -1.69 -23.96
N ASP A 54 22.78 -2.65 -23.05
CA ASP A 54 23.89 -3.61 -22.85
C ASP A 54 24.25 -4.36 -24.13
N HIS A 55 23.25 -4.85 -24.86
CA HIS A 55 23.46 -5.57 -26.11
C HIS A 55 23.90 -4.65 -27.26
N ILE A 56 23.44 -3.41 -27.31
CA ILE A 56 23.89 -2.37 -28.26
C ILE A 56 25.37 -2.07 -28.00
N ASN A 57 25.73 -1.75 -26.75
CA ASN A 57 27.12 -1.44 -26.37
C ASN A 57 28.10 -2.59 -26.62
N ARG A 58 27.64 -3.85 -26.56
CA ARG A 58 28.40 -5.03 -26.89
C ARG A 58 28.44 -5.35 -28.40
N GLY A 59 27.73 -4.59 -29.23
CA GLY A 59 27.59 -4.85 -30.66
C GLY A 59 26.87 -6.17 -31.00
N THR A 60 26.15 -6.75 -30.03
CA THR A 60 25.41 -8.01 -30.21
C THR A 60 23.95 -7.79 -30.66
N LEU A 61 23.40 -6.59 -30.43
CA LEU A 61 22.19 -6.09 -31.04
C LEU A 61 22.58 -4.98 -32.02
N LYS A 62 22.35 -5.22 -33.30
CA LYS A 62 22.59 -4.25 -34.37
C LYS A 62 21.27 -3.58 -34.74
N LEU A 63 21.26 -2.26 -34.81
CA LEU A 63 20.06 -1.45 -35.07
C LEU A 63 20.00 -0.90 -36.51
N ASP A 64 21.05 -1.14 -37.35
CA ASP A 64 21.21 -0.55 -38.68
C ASP A 64 20.01 -0.79 -39.63
N ALA A 65 19.25 -1.89 -39.40
CA ALA A 65 18.13 -2.28 -40.23
C ALA A 65 16.76 -2.08 -39.53
N VAL A 66 16.73 -1.41 -38.40
CA VAL A 66 15.48 -1.15 -37.65
C VAL A 66 14.61 -0.18 -38.45
N LYS A 67 13.34 -0.54 -38.66
CA LYS A 67 12.35 0.26 -39.38
C LYS A 67 11.35 0.94 -38.46
N ALA A 68 11.07 0.32 -37.31
CA ALA A 68 10.12 0.85 -36.34
C ALA A 68 10.58 0.57 -34.93
N VAL A 69 10.35 1.53 -34.03
CA VAL A 69 10.56 1.43 -32.59
C VAL A 69 9.27 1.78 -31.88
N VAL A 70 8.92 0.98 -30.89
CA VAL A 70 7.74 1.17 -30.07
C VAL A 70 8.18 1.24 -28.61
N LEU A 71 7.78 2.32 -27.93
CA LEU A 71 7.83 2.45 -26.49
C LEU A 71 6.46 2.12 -25.92
N ASP A 72 6.38 1.12 -25.07
CA ASP A 72 5.14 0.72 -24.40
C ASP A 72 5.27 0.96 -22.90
N GLU A 73 4.21 1.42 -22.24
CA GLU A 73 4.22 1.87 -20.84
C GLU A 73 5.36 2.90 -20.58
N ALA A 74 5.48 3.93 -21.43
CA ALA A 74 6.59 4.87 -21.37
C ALA A 74 6.65 5.65 -20.03
N ASP A 75 5.51 5.99 -19.43
CA ASP A 75 5.42 6.59 -18.11
C ASP A 75 6.06 5.69 -17.05
N GLU A 76 5.80 4.40 -17.10
CA GLU A 76 6.37 3.42 -16.20
C GLU A 76 7.89 3.27 -16.37
N MET A 77 8.40 3.36 -17.61
CA MET A 77 9.85 3.32 -17.84
C MET A 77 10.56 4.51 -17.21
N LEU A 78 9.98 5.72 -17.30
CA LEU A 78 10.56 6.91 -16.65
C LEU A 78 10.48 6.86 -15.14
N ASP A 79 9.39 6.37 -14.59
CA ASP A 79 9.24 6.17 -13.13
C ASP A 79 10.26 5.18 -12.57
N LEU A 80 10.70 4.22 -13.40
CA LEU A 80 11.78 3.29 -13.08
C LEU A 80 13.19 3.88 -13.25
N GLY A 81 13.30 5.10 -13.78
CA GLY A 81 14.57 5.80 -13.96
C GLY A 81 15.33 5.45 -15.24
N PHE A 82 14.66 4.91 -16.27
CA PHE A 82 15.29 4.52 -17.55
C PHE A 82 15.40 5.65 -18.57
N ALA A 83 15.36 6.93 -18.14
CA ALA A 83 15.46 8.06 -19.06
C ALA A 83 16.77 8.04 -19.87
N ASP A 84 17.90 7.91 -19.19
CA ASP A 84 19.22 7.94 -19.80
C ASP A 84 19.43 6.75 -20.77
N GLU A 85 18.92 5.55 -20.40
CA GLU A 85 18.98 4.39 -21.29
C GLU A 85 18.11 4.55 -22.52
N LEU A 86 16.95 5.19 -22.41
CA LEU A 86 16.07 5.47 -23.54
C LEU A 86 16.74 6.45 -24.50
N ASP A 87 17.30 7.54 -24.00
CA ASP A 87 18.02 8.53 -24.80
C ASP A 87 19.19 7.88 -25.56
N ALA A 88 20.01 7.07 -24.88
CA ALA A 88 21.12 6.35 -25.50
C ALA A 88 20.66 5.33 -26.57
N ILE A 89 19.51 4.68 -26.37
CA ILE A 89 18.91 3.79 -27.38
C ILE A 89 18.47 4.61 -28.61
N PHE A 90 17.80 5.74 -28.40
CA PHE A 90 17.36 6.62 -29.50
C PHE A 90 18.52 7.18 -30.31
N GLU A 91 19.62 7.57 -29.66
CA GLU A 91 20.86 8.01 -30.33
C GLU A 91 21.47 6.93 -31.20
N ALA A 92 21.31 5.65 -30.84
CA ALA A 92 21.84 4.53 -31.60
C ALA A 92 20.97 4.09 -32.78
N LEU A 93 19.76 4.67 -32.95
CA LEU A 93 18.84 4.33 -34.03
C LEU A 93 19.27 5.01 -35.37
N PRO A 94 19.05 4.35 -36.51
CA PRO A 94 19.28 4.97 -37.81
C PRO A 94 18.28 6.09 -38.07
N GLU A 95 18.62 7.02 -38.97
CA GLU A 95 17.71 8.08 -39.38
C GLU A 95 16.46 7.53 -40.09
N GLY A 96 15.31 8.15 -39.81
CA GLY A 96 14.07 7.83 -40.50
C GLY A 96 13.28 6.65 -39.91
N VAL A 97 13.67 6.14 -38.75
CA VAL A 97 12.92 5.11 -38.04
C VAL A 97 11.56 5.64 -37.59
N GLN A 98 10.49 4.89 -37.86
CA GLN A 98 9.17 5.17 -37.35
C GLN A 98 9.13 4.93 -35.87
N THR A 99 8.76 5.94 -35.07
CA THR A 99 8.67 5.81 -33.61
C THR A 99 7.23 5.94 -33.18
N ALA A 100 6.77 5.01 -32.31
CA ALA A 100 5.50 5.06 -31.64
C ALA A 100 5.70 5.01 -30.12
N LEU A 101 4.90 5.83 -29.38
CA LEU A 101 4.95 5.89 -27.95
C LEU A 101 3.54 5.63 -27.39
N PHE A 102 3.44 4.62 -26.54
CA PHE A 102 2.23 4.28 -25.81
C PHE A 102 2.45 4.56 -24.31
N SER A 103 1.50 5.24 -23.71
CA SER A 103 1.53 5.61 -22.29
C SER A 103 0.13 5.77 -21.75
N ALA A 104 -0.12 5.33 -20.53
CA ALA A 104 -1.40 5.51 -19.85
C ALA A 104 -1.61 6.97 -19.43
N THR A 105 -0.51 7.67 -19.13
CA THR A 105 -0.49 9.08 -18.73
C THR A 105 0.48 9.87 -19.61
N LEU A 106 0.27 11.18 -19.75
CA LEU A 106 1.16 12.06 -20.51
C LEU A 106 1.70 13.19 -19.61
N PRO A 107 2.48 12.89 -18.56
CA PRO A 107 3.11 13.92 -17.76
C PRO A 107 4.14 14.71 -18.58
N PRO A 108 4.58 15.91 -18.13
CA PRO A 108 5.51 16.75 -18.85
C PRO A 108 6.81 16.05 -19.29
N ARG A 109 7.28 15.07 -18.51
CA ARG A 109 8.47 14.27 -18.86
C ARG A 109 8.26 13.39 -20.08
N ILE A 110 7.10 12.73 -20.19
CA ILE A 110 6.75 11.92 -21.37
C ILE A 110 6.53 12.80 -22.58
N ALA A 111 5.85 13.95 -22.41
CA ALA A 111 5.65 14.91 -23.48
C ALA A 111 7.01 15.39 -24.04
N LYS A 112 8.00 15.64 -23.17
CA LYS A 112 9.35 16.02 -23.57
C LYS A 112 10.03 14.94 -24.42
N ILE A 113 10.01 13.67 -24.01
CA ILE A 113 10.56 12.53 -24.80
C ILE A 113 9.83 12.46 -26.16
N ALA A 114 8.51 12.61 -26.18
CA ALA A 114 7.77 12.59 -27.42
C ALA A 114 8.19 13.75 -28.34
N ASP A 115 8.40 14.95 -27.81
CA ASP A 115 8.81 16.13 -28.60
C ASP A 115 10.27 16.01 -29.08
N GLU A 116 11.16 15.36 -28.32
CA GLU A 116 12.58 15.19 -28.69
C GLU A 116 12.81 14.06 -29.70
N HIS A 117 12.10 12.94 -29.57
CA HIS A 117 12.40 11.72 -30.32
C HIS A 117 11.36 11.34 -31.39
N LEU A 118 10.14 11.93 -31.38
CA LEU A 118 9.12 11.69 -32.41
C LEU A 118 9.10 12.80 -33.43
N LYS A 119 9.16 12.47 -34.73
CA LYS A 119 9.08 13.44 -35.84
C LYS A 119 7.63 13.58 -36.28
N ASN A 120 7.03 14.75 -36.06
CA ASN A 120 5.63 15.06 -36.44
C ASN A 120 4.61 13.99 -35.95
N PRO A 121 4.57 13.64 -34.67
CA PRO A 121 3.73 12.55 -34.20
C PRO A 121 2.24 12.88 -34.32
N VAL A 122 1.44 11.91 -34.75
CA VAL A 122 -0.01 11.96 -34.64
C VAL A 122 -0.38 11.62 -33.20
N ARG A 123 -1.09 12.51 -32.53
CA ARG A 123 -1.58 12.26 -31.15
C ARG A 123 -2.95 11.60 -31.19
N ILE A 124 -3.05 10.41 -30.66
CA ILE A 124 -4.29 9.67 -30.48
C ILE A 124 -4.55 9.56 -29.00
N ALA A 125 -5.58 10.24 -28.52
CA ALA A 125 -6.02 10.15 -27.12
C ALA A 125 -7.34 9.39 -27.07
N ILE A 126 -7.35 8.27 -26.36
CA ILE A 126 -8.56 7.52 -26.07
C ILE A 126 -9.13 8.10 -24.78
N ALA A 127 -10.29 8.75 -24.88
CA ALA A 127 -10.99 9.24 -23.69
C ALA A 127 -11.32 8.05 -22.78
N LYS A 128 -11.06 8.18 -21.47
CA LYS A 128 -11.60 7.21 -20.51
C LYS A 128 -13.13 7.27 -20.63
N GLU A 129 -13.73 6.13 -20.93
CA GLU A 129 -15.19 5.99 -20.86
C GLU A 129 -15.64 6.39 -19.46
N GLU A 130 -16.44 7.43 -19.37
CA GLU A 130 -17.14 7.76 -18.13
C GLU A 130 -18.23 6.71 -17.94
N THR A 131 -18.31 6.13 -16.75
CA THR A 131 -19.41 5.22 -16.43
C THR A 131 -20.73 6.02 -16.57
N PRO A 132 -21.68 5.59 -17.40
CA PRO A 132 -22.96 6.29 -17.54
C PRO A 132 -23.63 6.49 -16.18
N GLU A 133 -24.32 7.62 -15.99
CA GLU A 133 -25.07 7.86 -14.76
C GLU A 133 -26.07 6.72 -14.53
N GLY A 134 -25.90 6.02 -13.40
CA GLY A 134 -26.76 4.89 -13.00
C GLY A 134 -26.17 3.50 -13.28
N GLU A 135 -25.05 3.37 -13.98
CA GLU A 135 -24.36 2.09 -14.11
C GLU A 135 -23.29 1.91 -13.02
N ALA A 136 -23.14 0.68 -12.55
CA ALA A 136 -22.08 0.33 -11.61
C ALA A 136 -20.71 0.42 -12.31
N PRO A 137 -19.67 0.99 -11.66
CA PRO A 137 -18.33 1.03 -12.25
C PRO A 137 -17.81 -0.39 -12.46
N ARG A 138 -17.09 -0.62 -13.57
CA ARG A 138 -16.46 -1.94 -13.88
C ARG A 138 -15.54 -2.43 -12.77
N VAL A 139 -14.94 -1.50 -12.03
CA VAL A 139 -14.10 -1.78 -10.85
C VAL A 139 -14.66 -0.95 -9.69
N PRO A 140 -15.62 -1.49 -8.91
CA PRO A 140 -16.04 -0.87 -7.66
C PRO A 140 -14.84 -0.71 -6.71
N GLN A 141 -14.79 0.46 -6.06
CA GLN A 141 -13.71 0.82 -5.16
C GLN A 141 -14.25 0.90 -3.73
N ILE A 142 -13.63 0.14 -2.83
CA ILE A 142 -14.00 0.03 -1.43
C ILE A 142 -12.82 0.48 -0.56
N ALA A 143 -13.09 1.24 0.49
CA ALA A 143 -12.07 1.63 1.46
C ALA A 143 -12.45 1.17 2.86
N TYR A 144 -11.48 0.57 3.56
CA TYR A 144 -11.58 0.24 4.98
C TYR A 144 -10.61 1.11 5.78
N ILE A 145 -11.11 1.80 6.80
CA ILE A 145 -10.28 2.69 7.63
C ILE A 145 -9.97 1.99 8.94
N VAL A 146 -8.69 1.65 9.13
CA VAL A 146 -8.23 0.74 10.18
C VAL A 146 -7.01 1.30 10.90
N GLY A 147 -6.96 1.17 12.21
CA GLY A 147 -5.74 1.48 12.97
C GLY A 147 -4.56 0.60 12.52
N ARG A 148 -3.35 1.16 12.51
CA ARG A 148 -2.14 0.51 12.00
C ARG A 148 -1.95 -0.92 12.51
N ASN A 149 -2.17 -1.15 13.80
CA ASN A 149 -1.95 -2.46 14.44
C ASN A 149 -3.00 -3.52 14.05
N TYR A 150 -4.11 -3.10 13.45
CA TYR A 150 -5.21 -3.99 13.07
C TYR A 150 -5.27 -4.28 11.57
N ARG A 151 -4.38 -3.67 10.75
CA ARG A 151 -4.45 -3.73 9.29
C ARG A 151 -4.32 -5.15 8.76
N THR A 152 -3.39 -5.95 9.31
CA THR A 152 -3.18 -7.35 8.88
C THR A 152 -4.37 -8.23 9.25
N ALA A 153 -4.92 -8.08 10.46
CA ALA A 153 -6.14 -8.78 10.87
C ALA A 153 -7.34 -8.39 9.99
N ALA A 154 -7.50 -7.09 9.72
CA ALA A 154 -8.54 -6.59 8.82
C ALA A 154 -8.40 -7.16 7.39
N LEU A 155 -7.17 -7.23 6.85
CA LEU A 155 -6.90 -7.82 5.55
C LEU A 155 -7.37 -9.28 5.50
N GLY A 156 -7.05 -10.09 6.52
CA GLY A 156 -7.53 -11.48 6.57
C GLY A 156 -9.05 -11.58 6.57
N ARG A 157 -9.75 -10.80 7.42
CA ARG A 157 -11.22 -10.80 7.44
C ARG A 157 -11.87 -10.34 6.14
N ILE A 158 -11.22 -9.37 5.46
CA ILE A 158 -11.68 -8.89 4.16
C ILE A 158 -11.53 -10.00 3.12
N LEU A 159 -10.41 -10.72 3.10
CA LEU A 159 -10.19 -11.85 2.20
C LEU A 159 -11.19 -12.98 2.47
N ASP A 160 -11.45 -13.30 3.74
CA ASP A 160 -12.43 -14.32 4.14
C ASP A 160 -13.86 -13.97 3.69
N LEU A 161 -14.21 -12.66 3.66
CA LEU A 161 -15.55 -12.22 3.26
C LEU A 161 -15.70 -12.14 1.73
N GLU A 162 -14.70 -11.54 1.05
CA GLU A 162 -14.74 -11.28 -0.40
C GLU A 162 -14.46 -12.53 -1.23
N ASP A 163 -13.74 -13.52 -0.65
CA ASP A 163 -13.43 -14.82 -1.26
C ASP A 163 -12.91 -14.70 -2.72
N PRO A 164 -11.77 -14.01 -2.94
CA PRO A 164 -11.25 -13.74 -4.28
C PRO A 164 -10.78 -15.04 -4.98
N GLU A 165 -11.08 -15.20 -6.27
CA GLU A 165 -10.47 -16.26 -7.09
C GLU A 165 -8.94 -16.08 -7.15
N LEU A 166 -8.48 -14.86 -7.35
CA LEU A 166 -7.09 -14.43 -7.23
C LEU A 166 -7.04 -12.96 -6.83
N ALA A 167 -6.28 -12.65 -5.80
CA ALA A 167 -6.02 -11.28 -5.38
C ALA A 167 -4.56 -10.86 -5.63
N ILE A 168 -4.34 -9.58 -5.93
CA ILE A 168 -3.03 -8.95 -5.80
C ILE A 168 -3.06 -7.92 -4.67
N ILE A 169 -2.15 -8.06 -3.71
CA ILE A 169 -2.05 -7.22 -2.52
C ILE A 169 -0.80 -6.36 -2.66
N PHE A 170 -0.98 -5.07 -2.84
CA PHE A 170 0.12 -4.12 -2.95
C PHE A 170 0.61 -3.66 -1.58
N ALA A 171 1.87 -3.91 -1.29
CA ALA A 171 2.58 -3.40 -0.12
C ALA A 171 3.70 -2.43 -0.52
N ARG A 172 4.09 -1.56 0.40
CA ARG A 172 5.03 -0.46 0.10
C ARG A 172 6.48 -0.92 0.01
N THR A 173 6.90 -1.86 0.84
CA THR A 173 8.28 -2.31 0.95
C THR A 173 8.40 -3.82 0.79
N ARG A 174 9.62 -4.30 0.47
CA ARG A 174 9.91 -5.73 0.37
C ARG A 174 9.66 -6.45 1.70
N ASN A 175 10.10 -5.87 2.81
CA ASN A 175 9.88 -6.45 4.13
C ASN A 175 8.37 -6.55 4.47
N GLU A 176 7.58 -5.53 4.14
CA GLU A 176 6.12 -5.58 4.32
C GLU A 176 5.48 -6.66 3.45
N VAL A 177 6.00 -6.91 2.23
CA VAL A 177 5.56 -8.03 1.39
C VAL A 177 5.84 -9.37 2.07
N ASP A 178 7.05 -9.57 2.58
CA ASP A 178 7.44 -10.83 3.24
C ASP A 178 6.63 -11.06 4.52
N GLU A 179 6.48 -10.03 5.36
CA GLU A 179 5.69 -10.07 6.61
C GLU A 179 4.21 -10.39 6.34
N LEU A 180 3.60 -9.75 5.34
CA LEU A 180 2.20 -10.02 4.97
C LEU A 180 2.01 -11.40 4.38
N THR A 181 2.95 -11.84 3.52
CA THR A 181 2.91 -13.18 2.93
C THR A 181 2.94 -14.24 4.02
N GLU A 182 3.81 -14.10 5.01
CA GLU A 182 3.91 -15.06 6.11
C GLU A 182 2.65 -15.01 6.98
N ALA A 183 2.17 -13.82 7.32
CA ALA A 183 0.95 -13.66 8.12
C ALA A 183 -0.28 -14.29 7.47
N LEU A 184 -0.42 -14.17 6.15
CA LEU A 184 -1.52 -14.78 5.40
C LEU A 184 -1.36 -16.30 5.28
N ARG A 185 -0.13 -16.82 5.12
CA ARG A 185 0.14 -18.27 5.13
C ARG A 185 -0.22 -18.92 6.45
N VAL A 186 0.13 -18.27 7.56
CA VAL A 186 -0.27 -18.74 8.91
C VAL A 186 -1.79 -18.81 9.06
N ARG A 187 -2.53 -17.96 8.35
CA ARG A 187 -4.00 -17.99 8.28
C ARG A 187 -4.57 -19.05 7.33
N GLY A 188 -3.74 -19.81 6.64
CA GLY A 188 -4.15 -20.90 5.74
C GLY A 188 -4.26 -20.49 4.27
N TYR A 189 -3.99 -19.22 3.90
CA TYR A 189 -4.01 -18.80 2.50
C TYR A 189 -2.81 -19.31 1.71
N SER A 190 -3.05 -19.74 0.49
CA SER A 190 -2.00 -20.06 -0.49
C SER A 190 -1.48 -18.77 -1.13
N VAL A 191 -0.46 -18.15 -0.54
CA VAL A 191 0.04 -16.82 -0.94
C VAL A 191 1.51 -16.85 -1.30
N GLU A 192 1.89 -16.14 -2.36
CA GLU A 192 3.29 -15.98 -2.74
C GLU A 192 3.70 -14.50 -2.79
N ALA A 193 4.96 -14.24 -2.37
CA ALA A 193 5.57 -12.92 -2.42
C ALA A 193 6.09 -12.61 -3.83
N LEU A 194 5.99 -11.33 -4.25
CA LEU A 194 6.55 -10.85 -5.51
C LEU A 194 7.22 -9.48 -5.34
N HIS A 195 8.55 -9.45 -5.23
CA HIS A 195 9.32 -8.21 -5.08
C HIS A 195 10.67 -8.29 -5.75
N GLY A 196 11.37 -7.16 -5.88
CA GLY A 196 12.63 -7.05 -6.60
C GLY A 196 13.83 -7.79 -5.96
N GLY A 197 13.68 -8.38 -4.77
CA GLY A 197 14.69 -9.21 -4.13
C GLY A 197 14.68 -10.66 -4.58
N LEU A 198 13.62 -11.11 -5.30
CA LEU A 198 13.51 -12.47 -5.80
C LEU A 198 14.32 -12.66 -7.10
N ASP A 199 14.88 -13.86 -7.28
CA ASP A 199 15.48 -14.26 -8.55
C ASP A 199 14.43 -14.51 -9.63
N GLN A 200 14.84 -14.52 -10.89
CA GLN A 200 13.89 -14.66 -12.00
C GLN A 200 13.17 -16.02 -12.02
N PRO A 201 13.84 -17.16 -11.76
CA PRO A 201 13.16 -18.46 -11.69
C PRO A 201 12.02 -18.50 -10.65
N THR A 202 12.22 -17.87 -9.49
CA THR A 202 11.18 -17.77 -8.45
C THR A 202 10.02 -16.91 -8.93
N ARG A 203 10.27 -15.74 -9.53
CA ARG A 203 9.22 -14.89 -10.11
C ARG A 203 8.41 -15.63 -11.18
N ASP A 204 9.08 -16.35 -12.08
CA ASP A 204 8.42 -17.14 -13.12
C ASP A 204 7.55 -18.26 -12.52
N ARG A 205 7.98 -18.85 -11.39
CA ARG A 205 7.20 -19.84 -10.66
C ARG A 205 5.94 -19.21 -10.06
N VAL A 206 6.05 -18.06 -9.37
CA VAL A 206 4.91 -17.33 -8.82
C VAL A 206 3.87 -17.02 -9.89
N MET A 207 4.32 -16.50 -11.04
CA MET A 207 3.43 -16.19 -12.15
C MET A 207 2.72 -17.41 -12.74
N ARG A 208 3.44 -18.55 -12.85
CA ARG A 208 2.81 -19.82 -13.29
C ARG A 208 1.79 -20.32 -12.29
N ASN A 209 2.08 -20.27 -10.99
CA ASN A 209 1.16 -20.69 -9.93
C ASN A 209 -0.12 -19.85 -9.94
N ALA A 210 0.02 -18.52 -10.09
CA ALA A 210 -1.12 -17.60 -10.19
C ALA A 210 -2.01 -17.91 -11.41
N ARG A 211 -1.41 -18.09 -12.60
CA ARG A 211 -2.16 -18.42 -13.81
C ARG A 211 -2.85 -19.78 -13.74
N SER A 212 -2.29 -20.73 -13.01
CA SER A 212 -2.87 -22.08 -12.85
C SER A 212 -3.86 -22.20 -11.68
N GLY A 213 -4.20 -21.10 -10.98
CA GLY A 213 -5.13 -21.11 -9.84
C GLY A 213 -4.62 -21.90 -8.63
N LYS A 214 -3.30 -22.01 -8.46
CA LYS A 214 -2.69 -22.73 -7.32
C LYS A 214 -2.46 -21.84 -6.10
N ILE A 215 -2.69 -20.55 -6.23
CA ILE A 215 -2.53 -19.56 -5.16
C ILE A 215 -3.72 -18.62 -5.15
N ASP A 216 -4.11 -18.20 -3.94
CA ASP A 216 -5.24 -17.32 -3.70
C ASP A 216 -4.83 -15.83 -3.84
N ALA A 217 -3.57 -15.53 -3.53
CA ALA A 217 -3.09 -14.16 -3.63
C ALA A 217 -1.60 -14.04 -3.93
N ILE A 218 -1.22 -12.91 -4.54
CA ILE A 218 0.15 -12.43 -4.67
C ILE A 218 0.29 -11.19 -3.80
N VAL A 219 1.26 -11.16 -2.89
CA VAL A 219 1.65 -9.93 -2.19
C VAL A 219 2.84 -9.32 -2.94
N ALA A 220 2.70 -8.07 -3.41
CA ALA A 220 3.69 -7.49 -4.30
C ALA A 220 4.04 -6.03 -4.00
N THR A 221 5.26 -5.63 -4.38
CA THR A 221 5.63 -4.21 -4.50
C THR A 221 5.21 -3.68 -5.87
N ASP A 222 4.99 -2.36 -6.00
CA ASP A 222 4.64 -1.71 -7.28
C ASP A 222 5.57 -2.12 -8.42
N VAL A 223 6.88 -2.01 -8.20
CA VAL A 223 7.89 -2.32 -9.21
C VAL A 223 7.81 -3.76 -9.71
N ALA A 224 7.50 -4.70 -8.81
CA ALA A 224 7.45 -6.11 -9.18
C ALA A 224 6.13 -6.51 -9.83
N ALA A 225 5.05 -5.81 -9.52
CA ALA A 225 3.73 -6.06 -10.07
C ALA A 225 3.46 -5.31 -11.39
N ARG A 226 4.37 -4.45 -11.82
CA ARG A 226 4.26 -3.76 -13.12
C ARG A 226 4.27 -4.75 -14.28
N GLY A 227 3.41 -4.49 -15.26
CA GLY A 227 3.28 -5.35 -16.42
C GLY A 227 2.67 -6.74 -16.15
N ILE A 228 2.19 -7.03 -14.93
CA ILE A 228 1.47 -8.26 -14.66
C ILE A 228 0.11 -8.21 -15.33
N ASP A 229 -0.15 -9.22 -16.13
CA ASP A 229 -1.45 -9.50 -16.71
C ASP A 229 -1.88 -10.92 -16.33
N LEU A 230 -2.90 -10.99 -15.49
CA LEU A 230 -3.50 -12.23 -15.00
C LEU A 230 -5.00 -12.16 -15.28
N GLU A 231 -5.47 -13.08 -16.11
CA GLU A 231 -6.85 -13.07 -16.55
C GLU A 231 -7.84 -13.34 -15.41
N ASN A 232 -7.45 -14.14 -14.44
CA ASN A 232 -8.26 -14.53 -13.28
C ASN A 232 -8.13 -13.58 -12.08
N LEU A 233 -7.51 -12.38 -12.25
CA LEU A 233 -7.35 -11.43 -11.18
C LEU A 233 -8.67 -10.70 -10.89
N THR A 234 -9.36 -11.13 -9.83
CA THR A 234 -10.64 -10.56 -9.41
C THR A 234 -10.50 -9.38 -8.47
N HIS A 235 -9.46 -9.37 -7.62
CA HIS A 235 -9.30 -8.36 -6.59
C HIS A 235 -7.92 -7.68 -6.62
N VAL A 236 -7.94 -6.36 -6.46
CA VAL A 236 -6.74 -5.55 -6.21
C VAL A 236 -6.87 -4.95 -4.82
N ILE A 237 -5.93 -5.26 -3.93
CA ILE A 237 -5.93 -4.76 -2.56
C ILE A 237 -4.73 -3.86 -2.34
N ASN A 238 -4.97 -2.61 -1.98
CA ASN A 238 -3.93 -1.68 -1.57
C ASN A 238 -3.76 -1.74 -0.05
N PHE A 239 -2.64 -2.29 0.41
CA PHE A 239 -2.29 -2.27 1.84
C PHE A 239 -1.65 -0.93 2.21
N GLY A 240 -2.45 0.13 2.17
CA GLY A 240 -2.08 1.53 2.32
C GLY A 240 -2.08 2.30 1.00
N ILE A 241 -2.04 3.63 1.11
CA ILE A 241 -2.02 4.52 -0.06
C ILE A 241 -0.67 4.42 -0.78
N PRO A 242 -0.64 4.29 -2.11
CA PRO A 242 0.58 4.39 -2.89
C PRO A 242 1.20 5.79 -2.83
N ALA A 243 2.43 5.92 -3.33
CA ALA A 243 3.17 7.19 -3.31
C ALA A 243 2.52 8.27 -4.17
N SER A 244 1.86 7.89 -5.26
CA SER A 244 1.14 8.79 -6.17
C SER A 244 -0.27 8.27 -6.50
N TYR A 245 -1.13 9.17 -6.94
CA TYR A 245 -2.50 8.81 -7.37
C TYR A 245 -2.49 8.09 -8.73
N GLU A 246 -1.52 8.37 -9.58
CA GLU A 246 -1.28 7.66 -10.83
C GLU A 246 -0.96 6.19 -10.54
N THR A 247 -0.06 5.91 -9.59
CA THR A 247 0.22 4.54 -9.14
C THR A 247 -1.04 3.84 -8.64
N TYR A 248 -1.94 4.55 -7.95
CA TYR A 248 -3.22 3.97 -7.53
C TYR A 248 -4.05 3.53 -8.72
N VAL A 249 -4.18 4.38 -9.75
CA VAL A 249 -4.91 4.06 -10.99
C VAL A 249 -4.30 2.85 -11.70
N HIS A 250 -2.95 2.79 -11.79
CA HIS A 250 -2.24 1.66 -12.40
C HIS A 250 -2.43 0.35 -11.62
N ARG A 251 -2.51 0.42 -10.28
CA ARG A 251 -2.79 -0.77 -9.44
C ARG A 251 -4.20 -1.29 -9.69
N ILE A 252 -5.22 -0.46 -9.54
CA ILE A 252 -6.61 -0.89 -9.70
C ILE A 252 -6.91 -1.36 -11.13
N GLY A 253 -6.21 -0.82 -12.12
CA GLY A 253 -6.27 -1.25 -13.51
C GLY A 253 -5.63 -2.63 -13.77
N ARG A 254 -5.15 -3.36 -12.75
CA ARG A 254 -4.74 -4.77 -12.90
C ARG A 254 -5.95 -5.71 -12.95
N THR A 255 -7.09 -5.33 -12.38
CA THR A 255 -8.37 -6.05 -12.51
C THR A 255 -9.36 -5.32 -13.42
N GLY A 256 -10.50 -5.90 -13.72
CA GLY A 256 -11.54 -5.31 -14.59
C GLY A 256 -11.14 -5.17 -16.04
N ARG A 257 -10.17 -5.96 -16.54
CA ARG A 257 -9.69 -5.95 -17.92
C ARG A 257 -10.55 -6.78 -18.86
N ALA A 258 -10.49 -6.46 -20.15
CA ALA A 258 -11.16 -7.20 -21.22
C ALA A 258 -12.67 -7.40 -20.99
N GLY A 259 -13.36 -6.41 -20.41
CA GLY A 259 -14.80 -6.47 -20.17
C GLY A 259 -15.22 -7.26 -18.92
N ARG A 260 -14.27 -7.79 -18.14
CA ARG A 260 -14.54 -8.46 -16.85
C ARG A 260 -14.80 -7.44 -15.75
N THR A 261 -15.46 -7.90 -14.69
CA THR A 261 -15.61 -7.14 -13.45
C THR A 261 -14.44 -7.43 -12.50
N GLY A 262 -14.15 -6.51 -11.60
CA GLY A 262 -13.16 -6.73 -10.56
C GLY A 262 -13.39 -5.76 -9.42
N THR A 263 -12.82 -6.00 -8.25
CA THR A 263 -12.97 -5.16 -7.06
C THR A 263 -11.63 -4.57 -6.64
N ALA A 264 -11.62 -3.27 -6.34
CA ALA A 264 -10.46 -2.59 -5.78
C ALA A 264 -10.72 -2.25 -4.31
N ILE A 265 -9.89 -2.75 -3.42
CA ILE A 265 -10.00 -2.53 -1.97
C ILE A 265 -8.79 -1.75 -1.49
N THR A 266 -9.01 -0.79 -0.60
CA THR A 266 -7.92 0.00 -0.02
C THR A 266 -8.03 0.04 1.49
N ILE A 267 -7.01 -0.44 2.19
CA ILE A 267 -6.92 -0.41 3.65
C ILE A 267 -6.14 0.82 4.06
N LEU A 268 -6.81 1.77 4.72
CA LEU A 268 -6.30 3.09 5.08
C LEU A 268 -6.11 3.24 6.58
N GLU A 269 -5.09 3.98 6.98
CA GLU A 269 -5.00 4.47 8.35
C GLU A 269 -5.95 5.69 8.54
N PRO A 270 -6.44 5.96 9.76
CA PRO A 270 -7.33 7.10 10.03
C PRO A 270 -6.79 8.46 9.55
N ARG A 271 -5.47 8.66 9.59
CA ARG A 271 -4.81 9.88 9.09
C ARG A 271 -4.82 9.99 7.56
N GLU A 272 -4.95 8.86 6.87
CA GLU A 272 -4.94 8.77 5.40
C GLU A 272 -6.33 9.00 4.78
N HIS A 273 -7.40 8.99 5.59
CA HIS A 273 -8.78 9.24 5.15
C HIS A 273 -8.94 10.49 4.27
N ARG A 274 -8.18 11.56 4.57
CA ARG A 274 -8.18 12.81 3.79
C ARG A 274 -7.84 12.62 2.30
N HIS A 275 -7.14 11.53 1.94
CA HIS A 275 -6.73 11.25 0.55
C HIS A 275 -7.85 10.62 -0.29
N ILE A 276 -8.92 10.12 0.30
CA ILE A 276 -10.02 9.47 -0.43
C ILE A 276 -10.58 10.38 -1.53
N ARG A 277 -10.88 11.65 -1.20
CA ARG A 277 -11.37 12.62 -2.20
C ARG A 277 -10.40 12.87 -3.36
N ALA A 278 -9.11 12.74 -3.14
CA ALA A 278 -8.11 12.89 -4.18
C ALA A 278 -8.03 11.62 -5.05
N LEU A 279 -8.18 10.44 -4.46
CA LEU A 279 -8.30 9.17 -5.18
C LEU A 279 -9.57 9.14 -6.04
N GLU A 280 -10.72 9.57 -5.52
CA GLU A 280 -11.98 9.68 -6.27
C GLU A 280 -11.83 10.60 -7.49
N ARG A 281 -11.14 11.73 -7.33
CA ARG A 281 -10.84 12.63 -8.45
C ARG A 281 -9.93 12.00 -9.50
N ALA A 282 -8.91 11.28 -9.06
CA ALA A 282 -7.96 10.62 -9.96
C ALA A 282 -8.60 9.48 -10.75
N THR A 283 -9.52 8.75 -10.14
CA THR A 283 -10.23 7.62 -10.77
C THR A 283 -11.54 8.03 -11.45
N ARG A 284 -12.06 9.23 -11.18
CA ARG A 284 -13.41 9.69 -11.57
C ARG A 284 -14.52 8.75 -11.09
N SER A 285 -14.31 8.08 -10.01
CA SER A 285 -15.24 7.11 -9.42
C SER A 285 -15.33 7.31 -7.91
N LYS A 286 -16.48 7.07 -7.32
CA LYS A 286 -16.67 7.12 -5.86
C LYS A 286 -16.03 5.92 -5.20
N ILE A 287 -15.52 6.13 -3.99
CA ILE A 287 -14.97 5.09 -3.13
C ILE A 287 -15.94 4.87 -1.99
N GLU A 288 -16.49 3.67 -1.90
CA GLU A 288 -17.38 3.27 -0.81
C GLU A 288 -16.58 3.00 0.46
N ILE A 289 -16.88 3.70 1.54
CA ILE A 289 -16.23 3.45 2.84
C ILE A 289 -17.06 2.42 3.58
N ARG A 290 -16.46 1.25 3.86
CA ARG A 290 -17.08 0.17 4.64
C ARG A 290 -16.41 0.00 6.00
N THR A 291 -17.15 -0.55 6.94
CA THR A 291 -16.61 -1.05 8.21
C THR A 291 -15.93 -2.39 8.00
N VAL A 292 -14.85 -2.65 8.73
CA VAL A 292 -14.17 -3.94 8.68
C VAL A 292 -15.14 -5.04 9.12
N PRO A 293 -15.19 -6.19 8.42
CA PRO A 293 -16.02 -7.30 8.83
C PRO A 293 -15.74 -7.72 10.27
N SER A 294 -16.79 -7.97 11.04
CA SER A 294 -16.65 -8.51 12.40
C SER A 294 -16.30 -10.00 12.35
N ALA A 295 -15.83 -10.55 13.46
CA ALA A 295 -15.60 -11.99 13.56
C ALA A 295 -16.89 -12.79 13.29
N THR A 296 -18.04 -12.26 13.71
CA THR A 296 -19.36 -12.86 13.46
C THR A 296 -19.74 -12.87 11.98
N ASP A 297 -19.40 -11.81 11.23
CA ASP A 297 -19.66 -11.77 9.78
C ASP A 297 -18.84 -12.82 9.04
N VAL A 298 -17.55 -12.97 9.42
CA VAL A 298 -16.67 -13.99 8.86
C VAL A 298 -17.17 -15.41 9.18
N GLN A 299 -17.55 -15.65 10.43
CA GLN A 299 -18.12 -16.96 10.83
C GLN A 299 -19.40 -17.27 10.06
N ALA A 300 -20.31 -16.30 9.93
CA ALA A 300 -21.55 -16.48 9.16
C ALA A 300 -21.26 -16.84 7.69
N LYS A 301 -20.29 -16.16 7.06
CA LYS A 301 -19.86 -16.45 5.69
C LYS A 301 -19.27 -17.86 5.56
N ARG A 302 -18.37 -18.27 6.47
CA ARG A 302 -17.79 -19.62 6.49
C ARG A 302 -18.87 -20.71 6.63
N LEU A 303 -19.83 -20.51 7.54
CA LEU A 303 -20.94 -21.43 7.69
C LEU A 303 -21.77 -21.53 6.40
N GLU A 304 -21.99 -20.42 5.70
CA GLU A 304 -22.72 -20.42 4.43
C GLU A 304 -21.94 -21.15 3.32
N VAL A 305 -20.63 -20.91 3.18
CA VAL A 305 -19.75 -21.60 2.22
C VAL A 305 -19.73 -23.09 2.50
N THR A 306 -19.51 -23.48 3.78
CA THR A 306 -19.52 -24.90 4.18
C THR A 306 -20.86 -25.56 3.90
N ARG A 307 -21.98 -24.88 4.17
CA ARG A 307 -23.32 -25.36 3.82
C ARG A 307 -23.47 -25.61 2.32
N GLY A 308 -22.96 -24.67 1.49
CA GLY A 308 -22.96 -24.81 0.03
C GLY A 308 -22.13 -26.01 -0.44
N ALA A 309 -20.92 -26.17 0.08
CA ALA A 309 -20.03 -27.27 -0.25
C ALA A 309 -20.64 -28.65 0.15
N ILE A 310 -21.25 -28.72 1.33
CA ILE A 310 -21.93 -29.94 1.77
C ILE A 310 -23.12 -30.25 0.84
N ALA A 311 -23.92 -29.25 0.46
CA ALA A 311 -25.05 -29.46 -0.46
C ALA A 311 -24.58 -29.92 -1.84
N GLU A 312 -23.46 -29.42 -2.34
CA GLU A 312 -22.86 -29.87 -3.59
C GLU A 312 -22.36 -31.32 -3.51
N ILE A 313 -21.66 -31.71 -2.45
CA ILE A 313 -21.21 -33.09 -2.20
C ILE A 313 -22.41 -34.05 -2.12
N LEU A 314 -23.47 -33.64 -1.43
CA LEU A 314 -24.70 -34.44 -1.36
C LEU A 314 -25.35 -34.63 -2.75
N ALA A 315 -25.32 -33.58 -3.59
CA ALA A 315 -25.85 -33.67 -4.96
C ALA A 315 -25.00 -34.57 -5.88
N GLN A 316 -23.67 -34.58 -5.70
CA GLN A 316 -22.72 -35.41 -6.44
C GLN A 316 -22.85 -36.90 -6.07
N GLY A 317 -23.26 -37.21 -4.83
CA GLY A 317 -23.35 -38.59 -4.33
C GLY A 317 -21.98 -39.23 -4.06
N GLY A 318 -21.90 -40.57 -4.07
CA GLY A 318 -20.64 -41.31 -3.85
C GLY A 318 -20.21 -41.37 -2.39
N LEU A 319 -21.16 -41.25 -1.46
CA LEU A 319 -20.94 -41.20 -0.03
C LEU A 319 -20.89 -42.58 0.65
N GLU A 320 -21.18 -43.67 -0.09
CA GLU A 320 -21.32 -45.05 0.43
C GLU A 320 -20.09 -45.49 1.25
N ARG A 321 -18.89 -45.09 0.82
CA ARG A 321 -17.65 -45.45 1.52
C ARG A 321 -17.52 -44.78 2.90
N TYR A 322 -18.25 -43.71 3.14
CA TYR A 322 -18.23 -42.97 4.42
C TYR A 322 -19.36 -43.42 5.37
N ASN A 323 -20.39 -44.10 4.84
CA ASN A 323 -21.55 -44.55 5.64
C ASN A 323 -21.14 -45.44 6.82
N VAL A 324 -20.12 -46.29 6.63
CA VAL A 324 -19.62 -47.17 7.69
C VAL A 324 -19.21 -46.40 8.95
N ILE A 325 -18.60 -45.21 8.78
CA ILE A 325 -18.19 -44.37 9.89
C ILE A 325 -19.41 -43.71 10.54
N VAL A 326 -20.32 -43.20 9.70
CA VAL A 326 -21.55 -42.54 10.17
C VAL A 326 -22.46 -43.53 10.90
N GLU A 327 -22.69 -44.74 10.35
CA GLU A 327 -23.48 -45.77 10.98
C GLU A 327 -22.94 -46.18 12.35
N ALA A 328 -21.62 -46.44 12.45
CA ALA A 328 -20.99 -46.78 13.71
C ALA A 328 -21.13 -45.68 14.78
N LEU A 329 -21.01 -44.37 14.38
CA LEU A 329 -21.20 -43.26 15.32
C LEU A 329 -22.65 -43.06 15.72
N CYS A 330 -23.59 -43.34 14.81
CA CYS A 330 -25.04 -43.24 15.07
C CYS A 330 -25.58 -44.36 15.98
N GLU A 331 -24.79 -45.42 16.24
CA GLU A 331 -25.15 -46.42 17.26
C GLU A 331 -25.06 -45.84 18.70
N GLU A 332 -24.18 -44.84 18.90
CA GLU A 332 -23.92 -44.27 20.22
C GLU A 332 -24.38 -42.81 20.36
N HIS A 333 -24.54 -42.09 19.23
CA HIS A 333 -24.81 -40.64 19.20
C HIS A 333 -25.98 -40.31 18.26
N ASP A 334 -26.63 -39.19 18.53
CA ASP A 334 -27.67 -38.66 17.65
C ASP A 334 -27.10 -38.26 16.28
N PRO A 335 -27.74 -38.63 15.17
CA PRO A 335 -27.29 -38.29 13.82
C PRO A 335 -27.04 -36.77 13.62
N ILE A 336 -27.80 -35.90 14.27
CA ILE A 336 -27.60 -34.45 14.23
C ILE A 336 -26.30 -34.07 14.94
N GLU A 337 -25.99 -34.71 16.07
CA GLU A 337 -24.72 -34.44 16.78
C GLU A 337 -23.52 -34.94 15.98
N VAL A 338 -23.63 -36.09 15.32
CA VAL A 338 -22.58 -36.60 14.41
C VAL A 338 -22.36 -35.67 13.23
N ALA A 339 -23.44 -35.18 12.61
CA ALA A 339 -23.36 -34.20 11.54
C ALA A 339 -22.73 -32.86 12.02
N ALA A 340 -23.14 -32.38 13.18
CA ALA A 340 -22.57 -31.13 13.76
C ALA A 340 -21.09 -31.29 14.09
N ALA A 341 -20.66 -32.45 14.61
CA ALA A 341 -19.25 -32.75 14.86
C ALA A 341 -18.43 -32.79 13.57
N ALA A 342 -18.97 -33.38 12.50
CA ALA A 342 -18.33 -33.44 11.20
C ALA A 342 -18.17 -32.03 10.57
N VAL A 343 -19.21 -31.18 10.66
CA VAL A 343 -19.16 -29.77 10.21
C VAL A 343 -18.12 -29.00 11.02
N ARG A 344 -18.09 -29.17 12.34
CA ARG A 344 -17.08 -28.56 13.20
C ARG A 344 -15.67 -28.99 12.81
N LEU A 345 -15.44 -30.26 12.57
CA LEU A 345 -14.14 -30.81 12.16
C LEU A 345 -13.70 -30.20 10.82
N ALA A 346 -14.62 -30.06 9.86
CA ALA A 346 -14.36 -29.43 8.57
C ALA A 346 -13.92 -27.95 8.75
N LEU A 347 -14.65 -27.19 9.55
CA LEU A 347 -14.35 -25.77 9.83
C LEU A 347 -13.02 -25.60 10.57
N GLU A 348 -12.71 -26.46 11.56
CA GLU A 348 -11.47 -26.40 12.33
C GLU A 348 -10.24 -26.84 11.50
N SER A 349 -10.42 -27.70 10.50
CA SER A 349 -9.33 -28.15 9.61
C SER A 349 -8.87 -27.04 8.66
N GLU A 350 -9.70 -26.05 8.37
CA GLU A 350 -9.38 -24.88 7.55
C GLU A 350 -8.54 -23.82 8.29
N GLY A 351 -8.18 -24.05 9.54
CA GLY A 351 -7.32 -23.20 10.37
C GLY A 351 -8.12 -22.38 11.38
N THR A 352 -7.74 -22.52 12.66
CA THR A 352 -8.20 -21.64 13.75
C THR A 352 -7.57 -20.27 13.56
N ASN A 353 -8.30 -19.34 13.00
CA ASN A 353 -7.83 -17.97 12.92
C ASN A 353 -8.10 -17.23 14.22
N ASP A 354 -7.12 -16.45 14.63
CA ASP A 354 -7.13 -15.52 15.76
C ASP A 354 -8.11 -14.35 15.46
N ASP A 355 -9.39 -14.70 15.18
CA ASP A 355 -10.44 -13.75 14.82
C ASP A 355 -11.06 -13.05 16.05
N ASP A 356 -10.62 -13.41 17.26
CA ASP A 356 -11.13 -12.83 18.51
C ASP A 356 -10.66 -11.38 18.75
N MET A 357 -9.72 -10.87 17.95
CA MET A 357 -9.25 -9.50 18.07
C MET A 357 -10.34 -8.51 17.66
N GLU A 358 -10.92 -7.79 18.62
CA GLU A 358 -11.87 -6.71 18.33
C GLU A 358 -11.18 -5.57 17.56
N ILE A 359 -11.59 -5.34 16.30
CA ILE A 359 -11.10 -4.24 15.47
C ILE A 359 -12.04 -3.03 15.65
N PRO A 360 -11.57 -1.93 16.28
CA PRO A 360 -12.41 -0.75 16.52
C PRO A 360 -12.86 -0.11 15.21
N ALA A 361 -14.16 0.16 15.08
CA ALA A 361 -14.70 0.85 13.92
C ALA A 361 -14.18 2.30 13.82
N PHE A 362 -13.96 2.77 12.59
CA PHE A 362 -13.60 4.17 12.35
C PHE A 362 -14.84 5.06 12.61
N GLY A 363 -14.74 5.92 13.61
CA GLY A 363 -15.85 6.79 14.04
C GLY A 363 -16.25 6.61 15.50
N ASP A 364 -15.98 5.48 16.11
CA ASP A 364 -16.29 5.15 17.51
C ASP A 364 -15.52 6.01 18.55
N ARG A 365 -14.74 6.99 18.09
CA ARG A 365 -14.08 7.94 19.01
C ARG A 365 -15.07 8.87 19.74
N ARG A 366 -16.37 8.91 19.36
CA ARG A 366 -17.38 9.64 20.12
C ARG A 366 -17.78 8.89 21.38
N ASP A 367 -17.90 7.56 21.33
CA ASP A 367 -18.33 6.77 22.50
C ASP A 367 -17.19 6.46 23.49
N ARG A 368 -15.91 6.55 23.07
CA ARG A 368 -14.78 6.42 24.01
C ARG A 368 -14.65 7.62 24.98
N ARG A 369 -15.29 8.74 24.69
CA ARG A 369 -15.38 9.84 25.65
C ARG A 369 -16.38 9.55 26.78
N GLU A 370 -17.35 8.68 26.57
CA GLU A 370 -18.35 8.32 27.60
C GLU A 370 -17.95 7.09 28.43
N ARG A 371 -17.02 6.22 27.96
CA ARG A 371 -16.57 5.05 28.73
C ARG A 371 -15.26 5.22 29.50
N SER A 372 -14.52 6.29 29.34
CA SER A 372 -13.43 6.67 30.24
C SER A 372 -13.90 7.71 31.25
N GLU A 373 -14.91 7.39 32.02
CA GLU A 373 -15.04 7.92 33.39
C GLU A 373 -13.95 7.30 34.32
N ARG A 374 -12.70 7.42 33.91
CA ARG A 374 -11.68 7.73 34.90
C ARG A 374 -11.87 9.20 35.21
N PRO A 375 -11.95 9.58 36.51
CA PRO A 375 -12.10 10.98 36.86
C PRO A 375 -11.00 11.74 36.11
N GLU A 376 -11.42 12.57 35.15
CA GLU A 376 -10.54 13.57 34.53
C GLU A 376 -9.94 14.31 35.72
N ARG A 377 -8.65 14.15 35.95
CA ARG A 377 -7.94 15.19 36.68
C ARG A 377 -8.28 16.46 35.92
N PRO A 378 -8.89 17.46 36.55
CA PRO A 378 -9.36 18.66 35.89
C PRO A 378 -8.19 19.17 35.06
N ARG A 379 -8.43 19.39 33.75
CA ARG A 379 -7.53 20.13 32.86
C ARG A 379 -7.36 21.46 33.54
N ARG A 380 -6.29 21.60 34.32
CA ARG A 380 -5.99 22.86 34.99
C ARG A 380 -5.96 23.90 33.89
N GLU A 381 -6.96 24.76 33.88
CA GLU A 381 -6.86 26.06 33.21
C GLU A 381 -5.52 26.64 33.58
N ARG A 382 -4.88 27.42 32.69
CA ARG A 382 -3.62 28.12 32.95
C ARG A 382 -3.70 28.84 34.29
N GLY A 383 -3.56 28.10 35.36
CA GLY A 383 -3.57 28.58 36.72
C GLY A 383 -2.21 29.13 37.10
N GLU A 384 -2.19 29.96 38.11
CA GLU A 384 -0.98 30.41 38.78
C GLU A 384 -0.11 29.23 39.21
N PRO A 385 1.24 29.36 39.21
CA PRO A 385 2.16 28.35 39.73
C PRO A 385 1.71 27.86 41.13
N GLU A 386 2.03 26.60 41.49
CA GLU A 386 1.78 26.16 42.86
C GLU A 386 2.47 27.06 43.87
N GLU A 387 1.86 27.23 45.06
CA GLU A 387 2.37 28.10 46.12
C GLU A 387 3.83 27.68 46.45
N GLY A 388 4.76 28.62 46.27
CA GLY A 388 6.21 28.38 46.42
C GLY A 388 6.94 27.97 45.14
N MET A 389 6.24 27.78 43.99
CA MET A 389 6.85 27.46 42.70
C MET A 389 6.88 28.68 41.74
N THR A 390 7.89 28.75 40.92
CA THR A 390 8.08 29.78 39.88
C THR A 390 8.06 29.11 38.51
N ARG A 391 7.31 29.68 37.57
CA ARG A 391 7.21 29.14 36.20
C ARG A 391 8.27 29.75 35.29
N LEU A 392 9.03 28.93 34.63
CA LEU A 392 10.07 29.29 33.67
C LEU A 392 9.61 28.99 32.24
N PHE A 393 9.90 29.91 31.35
CA PHE A 393 9.77 29.76 29.92
C PHE A 393 11.08 29.24 29.33
N ILE A 394 11.06 28.14 28.59
CA ILE A 394 12.22 27.53 27.91
C ILE A 394 11.91 27.52 26.41
N GLY A 395 12.72 28.22 25.61
CA GLY A 395 12.55 28.37 24.15
C GLY A 395 12.82 27.11 23.34
N ALA A 396 12.45 25.93 23.84
CA ALA A 396 12.53 24.65 23.14
C ALA A 396 11.25 23.83 23.38
N GLY A 397 10.66 23.22 22.34
CA GLY A 397 9.42 22.47 22.39
C GLY A 397 9.45 21.19 21.56
N ARG A 398 8.28 20.58 21.31
CA ARG A 398 8.14 19.31 20.59
C ARG A 398 8.77 19.33 19.20
N MET A 399 8.70 20.47 18.49
CA MET A 399 9.32 20.63 17.17
C MET A 399 10.86 20.55 17.22
N SER A 400 11.47 20.79 18.39
CA SER A 400 12.90 20.60 18.64
C SER A 400 13.24 19.20 19.19
N GLY A 401 12.27 18.29 19.21
CA GLY A 401 12.43 16.91 19.70
C GLY A 401 12.59 16.79 21.23
N VAL A 402 12.08 17.78 21.99
CA VAL A 402 12.18 17.84 23.45
C VAL A 402 11.15 16.87 24.07
N ARG A 403 11.59 16.10 25.07
CA ARG A 403 10.77 15.23 25.91
C ARG A 403 10.79 15.69 27.36
N PRO A 404 9.78 15.39 28.19
CA PRO A 404 9.77 15.79 29.59
C PRO A 404 11.04 15.37 30.36
N GLY A 405 11.53 14.17 30.16
CA GLY A 405 12.76 13.67 30.81
C GLY A 405 14.01 14.44 30.42
N ASP A 406 14.05 14.99 29.19
CA ASP A 406 15.19 15.81 28.73
C ASP A 406 15.26 17.16 29.47
N ILE A 407 14.09 17.76 29.76
CA ILE A 407 14.00 19.02 30.51
C ILE A 407 14.36 18.80 31.99
N VAL A 408 13.81 17.73 32.62
CA VAL A 408 14.17 17.38 33.99
C VAL A 408 15.67 17.13 34.11
N GLY A 409 16.23 16.35 33.18
CA GLY A 409 17.68 16.06 33.16
C GLY A 409 18.52 17.31 32.98
N ALA A 410 18.15 18.24 32.09
CA ALA A 410 18.84 19.47 31.87
C ALA A 410 18.81 20.39 33.12
N ILE A 411 17.63 20.56 33.73
CA ILE A 411 17.50 21.38 34.96
C ILE A 411 18.29 20.74 36.10
N ALA A 412 18.15 19.45 36.32
CA ALA A 412 18.80 18.76 37.43
C ALA A 412 20.34 18.77 37.31
N ASN A 413 20.86 18.48 36.10
CA ASN A 413 22.31 18.35 35.89
C ASN A 413 23.03 19.72 35.80
N GLU A 414 22.48 20.66 35.04
CA GLU A 414 23.15 21.94 34.77
C GLU A 414 23.01 22.91 35.97
N ALA A 415 21.84 22.89 36.62
CA ALA A 415 21.61 23.74 37.78
C ALA A 415 21.89 23.06 39.13
N ASN A 416 22.29 21.79 39.12
CA ASN A 416 22.52 20.99 40.33
C ASN A 416 21.33 21.03 41.32
N VAL A 417 20.11 20.87 40.82
CA VAL A 417 18.85 20.96 41.53
C VAL A 417 18.23 19.59 41.67
N SER A 418 17.65 19.27 42.82
CA SER A 418 16.98 18.02 43.07
C SER A 418 15.70 17.90 42.21
N SER A 419 15.40 16.72 41.68
CA SER A 419 14.16 16.49 40.92
C SER A 419 12.88 16.77 41.72
N ARG A 420 12.95 16.81 43.05
CA ARG A 420 11.82 17.18 43.94
C ARG A 420 11.53 18.68 43.92
N GLN A 421 12.48 19.52 43.48
CA GLN A 421 12.32 20.94 43.31
C GLN A 421 11.85 21.33 41.90
N ILE A 422 11.57 20.37 41.06
CA ILE A 422 11.02 20.53 39.72
C ILE A 422 9.55 20.08 39.73
N GLY A 423 8.64 21.00 39.46
CA GLY A 423 7.20 20.75 39.43
C GLY A 423 6.67 20.35 38.06
N ALA A 424 5.53 20.90 37.67
CA ALA A 424 4.85 20.59 36.44
C ALA A 424 5.66 21.08 35.22
N ILE A 425 5.73 20.22 34.17
CA ILE A 425 6.36 20.57 32.89
C ILE A 425 5.31 20.42 31.78
N ASP A 426 5.02 21.53 31.09
CA ASP A 426 4.12 21.58 29.95
C ASP A 426 4.91 21.89 28.67
N ILE A 427 4.93 20.96 27.73
CA ILE A 427 5.67 21.06 26.48
C ILE A 427 4.71 21.41 25.36
N SER A 428 4.83 22.64 24.84
CA SER A 428 4.18 23.12 23.63
C SER A 428 5.01 22.80 22.37
N ASP A 429 4.49 23.11 21.18
CA ASP A 429 5.22 22.83 19.94
C ASP A 429 6.54 23.57 19.82
N ARG A 430 6.62 24.82 20.28
CA ARG A 430 7.79 25.70 20.13
C ARG A 430 8.52 26.04 21.43
N PHE A 431 7.89 25.83 22.59
CA PHE A 431 8.43 26.17 23.89
C PHE A 431 7.98 25.20 24.97
N THR A 432 8.62 25.22 26.11
CA THR A 432 8.26 24.45 27.30
C THR A 432 8.09 25.42 28.48
N LEU A 433 7.05 25.17 29.28
CA LEU A 433 6.87 25.79 30.58
C LEU A 433 7.24 24.78 31.65
N ALA A 434 8.16 25.13 32.53
CA ALA A 434 8.59 24.28 33.63
C ALA A 434 8.44 25.03 34.97
N GLU A 435 7.84 24.40 35.95
CA GLU A 435 7.75 24.95 37.31
C GLU A 435 8.93 24.46 38.13
N VAL A 436 9.57 25.37 38.82
CA VAL A 436 10.68 25.10 39.74
C VAL A 436 10.47 25.82 41.06
N ASP A 437 11.01 25.29 42.14
CA ASP A 437 10.98 25.94 43.44
C ASP A 437 11.52 27.40 43.32
N SER A 438 10.78 28.35 43.87
CA SER A 438 11.11 29.78 43.77
C SER A 438 12.48 30.12 44.32
N ALA A 439 12.97 29.36 45.29
CA ALA A 439 14.31 29.56 45.90
C ALA A 439 15.46 29.25 44.91
N VAL A 440 15.21 28.34 43.89
CA VAL A 440 16.22 27.92 42.92
C VAL A 440 15.97 28.49 41.52
N ALA A 441 14.87 29.20 41.29
CA ALA A 441 14.46 29.67 39.97
C ALA A 441 15.55 30.50 39.25
N GLN A 442 16.19 31.41 39.93
CA GLN A 442 17.25 32.23 39.34
C GLN A 442 18.50 31.42 39.02
N GLN A 443 18.86 30.47 39.89
CA GLN A 443 19.97 29.52 39.68
C GLN A 443 19.74 28.67 38.42
N VAL A 444 18.51 28.21 38.18
CA VAL A 444 18.14 27.45 37.01
C VAL A 444 18.21 28.28 35.74
N ILE A 445 17.74 29.55 35.79
CA ILE A 445 17.82 30.44 34.63
C ILE A 445 19.29 30.67 34.25
N ASP A 446 20.15 31.01 35.24
CA ASP A 446 21.55 31.33 34.98
C ASP A 446 22.34 30.10 34.48
N ALA A 447 22.05 28.93 35.02
CA ALA A 447 22.69 27.67 34.61
C ALA A 447 22.29 27.21 33.20
N LEU A 448 21.04 27.42 32.81
CA LEU A 448 20.54 27.01 31.51
C LEU A 448 20.73 28.05 30.41
N GLN A 449 21.09 29.30 30.76
CA GLN A 449 21.32 30.37 29.81
C GLN A 449 22.60 30.11 29.00
N GLY A 450 22.46 29.86 27.70
CA GLY A 450 23.58 29.53 26.81
C GLY A 450 23.86 28.04 26.62
N VAL A 451 23.16 27.17 27.33
CA VAL A 451 23.24 25.73 27.12
C VAL A 451 22.67 25.38 25.75
N ARG A 452 23.35 24.48 25.02
CA ARG A 452 22.86 23.98 23.73
C ARG A 452 22.05 22.70 23.93
N PHE A 453 20.77 22.80 23.70
CA PHE A 453 19.85 21.64 23.71
C PHE A 453 19.77 21.03 22.32
N LYS A 454 20.24 19.78 22.15
CA LYS A 454 20.34 19.10 20.82
C LYS A 454 21.00 19.97 19.75
N GLY A 455 22.07 20.69 20.12
CA GLY A 455 22.85 21.54 19.19
C GLY A 455 22.31 22.97 18.97
N ARG A 456 21.15 23.33 19.55
CA ARG A 456 20.55 24.68 19.44
C ARG A 456 20.64 25.44 20.77
N PRO A 457 21.00 26.72 20.76
CA PRO A 457 20.97 27.52 21.99
C PRO A 457 19.52 27.69 22.46
N ILE A 458 19.29 27.56 23.76
CA ILE A 458 17.97 27.78 24.35
C ILE A 458 17.94 29.12 25.11
N THR A 459 16.79 29.76 25.08
CA THR A 459 16.50 30.95 25.90
C THR A 459 15.66 30.52 27.08
N VAL A 460 16.10 30.84 28.29
CA VAL A 460 15.34 30.57 29.52
C VAL A 460 15.07 31.90 30.23
N LYS A 461 13.82 32.12 30.65
CA LYS A 461 13.38 33.30 31.36
C LYS A 461 12.18 33.03 32.26
N LEU A 462 11.89 33.89 33.20
CA LEU A 462 10.65 33.87 33.98
C LEU A 462 9.46 34.01 33.04
N ASP A 463 8.44 33.17 33.24
CA ASP A 463 7.17 33.30 32.53
C ASP A 463 6.34 34.43 33.12
N GLN A 464 6.32 35.60 32.45
CA GLN A 464 5.62 36.80 32.90
C GLN A 464 4.13 36.82 32.48
N GLY A 465 3.56 35.70 32.00
CA GLY A 465 2.18 35.65 31.51
C GLY A 465 1.94 36.61 30.33
N ALA A 466 1.39 36.18 29.24
CA ALA A 466 1.05 37.06 28.12
C ALA A 466 -0.01 38.10 28.58
N PRO A 467 0.13 39.40 28.18
CA PRO A 467 -0.93 40.40 28.43
C PRO A 467 -2.25 39.92 27.83
N ARG A 468 -3.33 40.04 28.58
CA ARG A 468 -4.70 39.83 28.07
C ARG A 468 -4.96 40.86 26.97
N GLU A 469 -4.94 40.48 25.70
CA GLU A 469 -5.63 41.25 24.67
C GLU A 469 -7.15 41.09 24.88
N GLU A 470 -7.78 42.18 25.31
CA GLU A 470 -9.22 42.36 25.28
C GLU A 470 -9.69 42.23 23.84
N ARG A 471 -10.39 41.13 23.52
CA ARG A 471 -11.17 41.03 22.29
C ARG A 471 -12.29 42.08 22.36
N SER A 472 -12.06 43.21 21.74
CA SER A 472 -13.11 44.18 21.44
C SER A 472 -14.10 43.52 20.43
N ASP A 473 -15.31 43.38 20.93
CA ASP A 473 -16.52 43.05 20.18
C ASP A 473 -16.76 44.18 19.15
N ARG A 474 -16.50 43.93 17.86
CA ARG A 474 -16.94 44.84 16.80
C ARG A 474 -17.87 44.07 15.86
N GLY A 475 -19.15 44.34 16.16
CA GLY A 475 -20.26 44.64 15.28
C GLY A 475 -20.34 43.85 13.94
N ARG A 476 -21.32 42.94 13.93
CA ARG A 476 -22.08 42.64 12.71
C ARG A 476 -22.76 43.94 12.24
N SER A 477 -22.48 44.39 11.05
CA SER A 477 -23.44 45.21 10.28
C SER A 477 -23.54 44.67 8.86
N ASP A 478 -24.76 44.44 8.51
CA ASP A 478 -25.31 44.10 7.20
C ASP A 478 -24.72 44.87 6.04
N ARG A 479 -24.58 44.16 4.88
CA ARG A 479 -25.08 44.66 3.58
C ARG A 479 -24.98 43.60 2.49
N PHE A 480 -26.17 43.33 1.95
CA PHE A 480 -26.51 42.89 0.56
C PHE A 480 -25.72 41.79 -0.09
#